data_abd2bf22a64a99ff9101753556101c46
#
_entry.id   abd2bf22a64a99ff9101753556101c46
#
_cell.length_a   1.000
_cell.length_b   1.000
_cell.length_c   1.000
_cell.angle_alpha   90.00
_cell.angle_beta   90.00
_cell.angle_gamma   90.00
#
_symmetry.space_group_name_H-M   'P 1'
#
loop_
_entity.id
_entity.type
_entity.pdbx_description
1 polymer ?
#
loop_
_entity_poly.entity_id
_entity_poly.type
_entity_poly.pdbx_seq_one_letter_code
_entity_poly.pdbx_strand_id
1 'polypeptide(L)'
;MPTSRHDRARGAQLAEHIERLRRASEVIESTTEALRRARAQRDEAIREAVAAGLSLRQIGGALGLSAQGVATVAGGRPIYDTIGGTYARTRQPDDRIRDIIWAALGGARSVVNVGAGAGSYEPPRTLLAVEPSMVMISQRPPGLAPAAVTTAERIPLPDKSVDAALCVLTIHHWPDVEAGIREIRRVARSVVVYTWDFDVSRHFWLCDYIPAINEADARIAVPIDRMREVLGTKDVRAVAIPHDCADGFLGAFWRRPEAYLDPEVRAGISTFAKLDQSVVNAGLELLLDDLQSGAWKSRYGSLLDLDELDVGYRLVVARWEE
;
A
#
# COMPACT_ATOMS: atom_id res chain seq x y z
N MET A 1 48.34 -37.87 -18.09
CA MET A 1 47.38 -38.53 -18.99
C MET A 1 46.78 -37.49 -19.92
N PRO A 2 46.98 -37.58 -21.27
CA PRO A 2 46.39 -36.59 -22.18
C PRO A 2 44.88 -36.80 -22.28
N THR A 3 44.11 -35.74 -22.06
CA THR A 3 42.63 -35.72 -22.23
C THR A 3 42.26 -36.20 -23.62
N SER A 4 41.28 -37.11 -23.72
CA SER A 4 40.89 -37.76 -24.97
C SER A 4 40.34 -36.72 -25.97
N ARG A 5 40.45 -36.96 -27.31
CA ARG A 5 39.84 -36.12 -28.33
C ARG A 5 38.34 -35.91 -28.09
N HIS A 6 37.68 -36.88 -27.49
CA HIS A 6 36.27 -36.87 -27.17
C HIS A 6 35.93 -35.85 -26.07
N ASP A 7 36.78 -35.76 -25.04
CA ASP A 7 36.60 -34.82 -23.92
C ASP A 7 36.79 -33.36 -24.35
N ARG A 8 37.73 -33.11 -25.28
CA ARG A 8 37.94 -31.76 -25.87
C ARG A 8 36.77 -31.34 -26.73
N ALA A 9 36.19 -32.20 -27.55
CA ALA A 9 35.02 -31.89 -28.37
C ALA A 9 33.79 -31.59 -27.52
N ARG A 10 33.57 -32.37 -26.45
CA ARG A 10 32.46 -32.13 -25.50
C ARG A 10 32.64 -30.83 -24.73
N GLY A 11 33.87 -30.47 -24.35
CA GLY A 11 34.17 -29.20 -23.71
C GLY A 11 33.90 -27.97 -24.63
N ALA A 12 34.30 -28.08 -25.92
CA ALA A 12 34.03 -27.03 -26.89
C ALA A 12 32.53 -26.84 -27.14
N GLN A 13 31.76 -27.91 -27.27
CA GLN A 13 30.33 -27.89 -27.43
C GLN A 13 29.60 -27.27 -26.22
N LEU A 14 30.06 -27.59 -24.99
CA LEU A 14 29.53 -26.99 -23.77
C LEU A 14 29.83 -25.48 -23.69
N ALA A 15 31.04 -25.06 -24.05
CA ALA A 15 31.43 -23.65 -24.11
C ALA A 15 30.56 -22.87 -25.12
N GLU A 16 30.25 -23.44 -26.27
CA GLU A 16 29.35 -22.82 -27.28
C GLU A 16 27.92 -22.67 -26.74
N HIS A 17 27.42 -23.67 -26.01
CA HIS A 17 26.09 -23.57 -25.38
C HIS A 17 26.03 -22.48 -24.31
N ILE A 18 27.06 -22.40 -23.46
CA ILE A 18 27.16 -21.36 -22.43
C ILE A 18 27.18 -19.97 -23.08
N GLU A 19 27.94 -19.79 -24.15
CA GLU A 19 28.02 -18.52 -24.85
C GLU A 19 26.68 -18.13 -25.51
N ARG A 20 25.95 -19.09 -26.06
CA ARG A 20 24.60 -18.85 -26.61
C ARG A 20 23.62 -18.44 -25.50
N LEU A 21 23.67 -19.06 -24.31
CA LEU A 21 22.86 -18.70 -23.17
C LEU A 21 23.18 -17.29 -22.66
N ARG A 22 24.47 -16.94 -22.58
CA ARG A 22 24.92 -15.61 -22.19
C ARG A 22 24.40 -14.52 -23.14
N ARG A 23 24.55 -14.71 -24.44
CA ARG A 23 24.01 -13.78 -25.45
C ARG A 23 22.49 -13.65 -25.39
N ALA A 24 21.79 -14.75 -25.17
CA ALA A 24 20.33 -14.72 -25.00
C ALA A 24 19.93 -13.90 -23.76
N SER A 25 20.65 -14.05 -22.64
CA SER A 25 20.43 -13.27 -21.42
C SER A 25 20.69 -11.77 -21.64
N GLU A 26 21.77 -11.41 -22.31
CA GLU A 26 22.09 -10.01 -22.65
C GLU A 26 21.00 -9.37 -23.53
N VAL A 27 20.47 -10.11 -24.49
CA VAL A 27 19.35 -9.65 -25.34
C VAL A 27 18.09 -9.45 -24.51
N ILE A 28 17.78 -10.37 -23.60
CA ILE A 28 16.63 -10.25 -22.71
C ILE A 28 16.77 -9.00 -21.83
N GLU A 29 17.92 -8.79 -21.21
CA GLU A 29 18.17 -7.61 -20.35
C GLU A 29 18.05 -6.31 -21.13
N SER A 30 18.70 -6.22 -22.32
CA SER A 30 18.64 -5.05 -23.19
C SER A 30 17.20 -4.76 -23.67
N THR A 31 16.47 -5.79 -24.08
CA THR A 31 15.07 -5.66 -24.51
C THR A 31 14.15 -5.24 -23.37
N THR A 32 14.38 -5.78 -22.19
CA THR A 32 13.62 -5.44 -20.98
C THR A 32 13.83 -3.97 -20.59
N GLU A 33 15.07 -3.50 -20.66
CA GLU A 33 15.38 -2.10 -20.36
C GLU A 33 14.82 -1.15 -21.44
N ALA A 34 14.90 -1.50 -22.73
CA ALA A 34 14.27 -0.74 -23.79
C ALA A 34 12.76 -0.64 -23.64
N LEU A 35 12.10 -1.75 -23.27
CA LEU A 35 10.66 -1.78 -23.00
C LEU A 35 10.29 -0.92 -21.79
N ARG A 36 11.10 -0.94 -20.74
CA ARG A 36 10.91 -0.10 -19.55
C ARG A 36 10.96 1.39 -19.91
N ARG A 37 11.96 1.81 -20.71
CA ARG A 37 12.08 3.20 -21.19
C ARG A 37 10.92 3.62 -22.07
N ALA A 38 10.51 2.78 -23.02
CA ALA A 38 9.38 3.07 -23.91
C ALA A 38 8.05 3.21 -23.13
N ARG A 39 7.83 2.37 -22.11
CA ARG A 39 6.69 2.50 -21.20
C ARG A 39 6.72 3.81 -20.42
N ALA A 40 7.86 4.21 -19.87
CA ALA A 40 8.00 5.47 -19.16
C ALA A 40 7.70 6.68 -20.03
N GLN A 41 8.18 6.70 -21.29
CA GLN A 41 7.89 7.75 -22.25
C GLN A 41 6.39 7.81 -22.64
N ARG A 42 5.76 6.66 -22.87
CA ARG A 42 4.31 6.58 -23.11
C ARG A 42 3.51 7.14 -21.93
N ASP A 43 3.87 6.76 -20.73
CA ASP A 43 3.17 7.16 -19.52
C ASP A 43 3.32 8.67 -19.26
N GLU A 44 4.47 9.26 -19.61
CA GLU A 44 4.66 10.71 -19.57
C GLU A 44 3.79 11.42 -20.61
N ALA A 45 3.77 10.95 -21.86
CA ALA A 45 2.90 11.50 -22.89
C ALA A 45 1.40 11.42 -22.53
N ILE A 46 0.97 10.39 -21.83
CA ILE A 46 -0.39 10.28 -21.31
C ILE A 46 -0.66 11.39 -20.28
N ARG A 47 0.26 11.63 -19.33
CA ARG A 47 0.11 12.69 -18.32
C ARG A 47 0.05 14.07 -18.97
N GLU A 48 0.91 14.35 -19.93
CA GLU A 48 0.90 15.59 -20.71
C GLU A 48 -0.42 15.81 -21.45
N ALA A 49 -0.94 14.74 -22.10
CA ALA A 49 -2.22 14.80 -22.80
C ALA A 49 -3.40 15.10 -21.87
N VAL A 50 -3.42 14.48 -20.66
CA VAL A 50 -4.44 14.78 -19.65
C VAL A 50 -4.31 16.21 -19.13
N ALA A 51 -3.09 16.67 -18.87
CA ALA A 51 -2.83 18.06 -18.45
C ALA A 51 -3.24 19.09 -19.53
N ALA A 52 -3.13 18.71 -20.80
CA ALA A 52 -3.60 19.51 -21.95
C ALA A 52 -5.14 19.47 -22.14
N GLY A 53 -5.87 18.74 -21.28
CA GLY A 53 -7.33 18.72 -21.28
C GLY A 53 -7.98 17.66 -22.18
N LEU A 54 -7.20 16.69 -22.73
CA LEU A 54 -7.78 15.57 -23.46
C LEU A 54 -8.52 14.64 -22.48
N SER A 55 -9.70 14.15 -22.88
CA SER A 55 -10.45 13.21 -22.06
C SER A 55 -9.77 11.84 -22.03
N LEU A 56 -9.90 11.11 -20.90
CA LEU A 56 -9.37 9.77 -20.73
C LEU A 56 -9.84 8.79 -21.82
N ARG A 57 -11.07 9.00 -22.34
CA ARG A 57 -11.65 8.19 -23.43
C ARG A 57 -10.96 8.45 -24.77
N GLN A 58 -10.65 9.73 -25.07
CA GLN A 58 -9.92 10.09 -26.30
C GLN A 58 -8.51 9.51 -26.30
N ILE A 59 -7.79 9.63 -25.18
CA ILE A 59 -6.44 9.09 -25.01
C ILE A 59 -6.48 7.55 -25.09
N GLY A 60 -7.43 6.93 -24.40
CA GLY A 60 -7.61 5.47 -24.42
C GLY A 60 -7.90 4.93 -25.80
N GLY A 61 -8.77 5.60 -26.57
CA GLY A 61 -9.08 5.22 -27.95
C GLY A 61 -7.84 5.30 -28.89
N ALA A 62 -6.99 6.31 -28.70
CA ALA A 62 -5.76 6.47 -29.49
C ALA A 62 -4.69 5.40 -29.18
N LEU A 63 -4.66 4.87 -27.95
CA LEU A 63 -3.62 3.95 -27.47
C LEU A 63 -4.09 2.48 -27.33
N GLY A 64 -5.35 2.19 -27.65
CA GLY A 64 -5.95 0.88 -27.40
C GLY A 64 -6.07 0.55 -25.88
N LEU A 65 -6.16 1.58 -25.03
CA LEU A 65 -6.32 1.45 -23.60
C LEU A 65 -7.76 1.78 -23.18
N SER A 66 -8.23 1.18 -22.09
CA SER A 66 -9.47 1.65 -21.47
C SER A 66 -9.29 3.05 -20.85
N ALA A 67 -10.37 3.83 -20.71
CA ALA A 67 -10.32 5.11 -20.01
C ALA A 67 -9.75 4.96 -18.59
N GLN A 68 -10.06 3.83 -17.93
CA GLN A 68 -9.49 3.48 -16.61
C GLN A 68 -7.97 3.22 -16.68
N GLY A 69 -7.50 2.51 -17.73
CA GLY A 69 -6.07 2.31 -17.94
C GLY A 69 -5.31 3.62 -18.12
N VAL A 70 -5.93 4.58 -18.84
CA VAL A 70 -5.40 5.94 -18.98
C VAL A 70 -5.41 6.68 -17.65
N ALA A 71 -6.49 6.59 -16.87
CA ALA A 71 -6.57 7.21 -15.55
C ALA A 71 -5.49 6.70 -14.60
N THR A 72 -5.22 5.40 -14.60
CA THR A 72 -4.15 4.79 -13.80
C THR A 72 -2.78 5.34 -14.18
N VAL A 73 -2.51 5.51 -15.45
CA VAL A 73 -1.25 6.08 -15.96
C VAL A 73 -1.17 7.58 -15.68
N ALA A 74 -2.28 8.31 -15.89
CA ALA A 74 -2.36 9.76 -15.67
C ALA A 74 -2.22 10.12 -14.19
N GLY A 75 -2.74 9.28 -13.30
CA GLY A 75 -2.57 9.41 -11.84
C GLY A 75 -1.15 9.13 -11.34
N GLY A 76 -0.24 8.74 -12.24
CA GLY A 76 1.15 8.38 -11.94
C GLY A 76 1.31 6.90 -11.62
N ARG A 77 2.59 6.46 -11.55
CA ARG A 77 2.93 5.13 -11.01
C ARG A 77 2.34 5.02 -9.60
N PRO A 78 1.91 3.81 -9.18
CA PRO A 78 1.55 3.61 -7.78
C PRO A 78 2.64 4.24 -6.91
N ILE A 79 2.25 5.07 -5.94
CA ILE A 79 3.20 5.80 -5.09
C ILE A 79 4.24 4.85 -4.49
N TYR A 80 3.83 3.64 -4.21
CA TYR A 80 4.66 2.58 -3.67
C TYR A 80 5.71 2.03 -4.65
N ASP A 81 5.61 2.28 -5.96
CA ASP A 81 6.70 1.97 -6.89
C ASP A 81 7.91 2.91 -6.69
N THR A 82 7.69 4.05 -6.04
CA THR A 82 8.74 5.04 -5.75
C THR A 82 9.23 4.93 -4.29
N ILE A 83 8.31 4.77 -3.33
CA ILE A 83 8.63 4.78 -1.89
C ILE A 83 8.62 3.40 -1.24
N GLY A 84 8.10 2.38 -1.93
CA GLY A 84 7.87 1.06 -1.35
C GLY A 84 9.13 0.21 -1.12
N GLY A 85 10.31 0.61 -1.58
CA GLY A 85 11.51 -0.24 -1.57
C GLY A 85 11.96 -0.74 -0.19
N THR A 86 11.67 -0.01 0.88
CA THR A 86 11.98 -0.37 2.28
C THR A 86 10.73 -0.63 3.11
N TYR A 87 9.56 -0.58 2.51
CA TYR A 87 8.26 -0.60 3.18
C TYR A 87 8.07 -1.83 4.09
N ALA A 88 8.38 -3.03 3.61
CA ALA A 88 8.23 -4.25 4.38
C ALA A 88 9.17 -4.34 5.61
N ARG A 89 10.21 -3.50 5.70
CA ARG A 89 11.13 -3.48 6.85
C ARG A 89 10.55 -2.79 8.06
N THR A 90 9.77 -1.73 7.85
CA THR A 90 9.17 -0.90 8.90
C THR A 90 7.71 -1.24 9.16
N ARG A 91 7.02 -1.81 8.15
CA ARG A 91 5.61 -2.19 8.25
C ARG A 91 5.50 -3.66 8.62
N GLN A 92 5.60 -3.93 9.93
CA GLN A 92 5.47 -5.26 10.52
C GLN A 92 4.09 -5.38 11.19
N PRO A 93 3.27 -6.39 10.84
CA PRO A 93 1.97 -6.54 11.47
C PRO A 93 2.07 -6.66 13.00
N ASP A 94 1.30 -5.87 13.73
CA ASP A 94 1.10 -6.06 15.17
C ASP A 94 0.08 -7.18 15.40
N ASP A 95 0.44 -8.16 16.21
CA ASP A 95 -0.39 -9.35 16.43
C ASP A 95 -1.76 -9.01 17.02
N ARG A 96 -1.85 -8.01 17.90
CA ARG A 96 -3.11 -7.56 18.51
C ARG A 96 -4.05 -6.94 17.48
N ILE A 97 -3.53 -6.11 16.59
CA ILE A 97 -4.29 -5.51 15.48
C ILE A 97 -4.69 -6.60 14.48
N ARG A 98 -3.77 -7.52 14.15
CA ARG A 98 -4.06 -8.68 13.31
C ARG A 98 -5.24 -9.48 13.84
N ASP A 99 -5.23 -9.78 15.12
CA ASP A 99 -6.28 -10.60 15.76
C ASP A 99 -7.64 -9.90 15.73
N ILE A 100 -7.68 -8.57 15.92
CA ILE A 100 -8.90 -7.76 15.76
C ILE A 100 -9.42 -7.85 14.31
N ILE A 101 -8.54 -7.67 13.32
CA ILE A 101 -8.91 -7.73 11.90
C ILE A 101 -9.41 -9.14 11.53
N TRP A 102 -8.68 -10.18 11.95
CA TRP A 102 -9.05 -11.56 11.63
C TRP A 102 -10.33 -12.00 12.34
N ALA A 103 -10.57 -11.56 13.57
CA ALA A 103 -11.83 -11.80 14.27
C ALA A 103 -13.03 -11.18 13.54
N ALA A 104 -12.86 -10.01 12.91
CA ALA A 104 -13.91 -9.36 12.16
C ALA A 104 -14.29 -10.09 10.87
N LEU A 105 -13.38 -10.85 10.27
CA LEU A 105 -13.65 -11.74 9.14
C LEU A 105 -14.58 -12.91 9.55
N GLY A 106 -14.69 -13.20 10.85
CA GLY A 106 -15.57 -14.22 11.39
C GLY A 106 -15.34 -15.61 10.77
N GLY A 107 -16.43 -16.28 10.39
CA GLY A 107 -16.40 -17.62 9.80
C GLY A 107 -16.04 -17.69 8.31
N ALA A 108 -15.58 -16.61 7.68
CA ALA A 108 -15.15 -16.61 6.28
C ALA A 108 -14.05 -17.65 6.06
N ARG A 109 -14.22 -18.53 5.08
CA ARG A 109 -13.28 -19.60 4.72
C ARG A 109 -12.41 -19.24 3.53
N SER A 110 -12.83 -18.23 2.78
CA SER A 110 -12.15 -17.72 1.59
C SER A 110 -12.11 -16.20 1.63
N VAL A 111 -10.94 -15.62 1.38
CA VAL A 111 -10.72 -14.16 1.44
C VAL A 111 -10.02 -13.68 0.17
N VAL A 112 -10.41 -12.51 -0.33
CA VAL A 112 -9.60 -11.72 -1.27
C VAL A 112 -8.99 -10.53 -0.51
N ASN A 113 -7.68 -10.35 -0.60
CA ASN A 113 -6.99 -9.20 0.00
C ASN A 113 -6.80 -8.11 -1.06
N VAL A 114 -7.50 -6.97 -0.91
CA VAL A 114 -7.55 -5.89 -1.91
C VAL A 114 -6.70 -4.71 -1.46
N GLY A 115 -5.73 -4.32 -2.30
CA GLY A 115 -4.66 -3.39 -1.95
C GLY A 115 -3.69 -4.05 -0.97
N ALA A 116 -3.29 -5.27 -1.31
CA ALA A 116 -2.59 -6.17 -0.39
C ALA A 116 -1.18 -5.72 -0.02
N GLY A 117 -0.59 -4.82 -0.78
CA GLY A 117 0.77 -4.36 -0.55
C GLY A 117 1.77 -5.52 -0.45
N ALA A 118 2.66 -5.44 0.53
CA ALA A 118 3.62 -6.50 0.86
C ALA A 118 2.98 -7.67 1.64
N GLY A 119 1.66 -7.65 1.89
CA GLY A 119 0.95 -8.76 2.52
C GLY A 119 0.73 -8.62 4.03
N SER A 120 0.88 -7.41 4.59
CA SER A 120 0.60 -7.13 6.00
C SER A 120 -0.85 -7.52 6.35
N TYR A 121 -1.01 -8.20 7.51
CA TYR A 121 -2.31 -8.66 8.02
C TYR A 121 -3.08 -9.67 7.14
N GLU A 122 -2.46 -10.20 6.10
CA GLU A 122 -3.09 -11.19 5.22
C GLU A 122 -3.35 -12.52 5.96
N PRO A 123 -4.62 -13.00 6.04
CA PRO A 123 -4.92 -14.27 6.68
C PRO A 123 -4.52 -15.46 5.80
N PRO A 124 -4.17 -16.63 6.39
CA PRO A 124 -3.79 -17.84 5.63
C PRO A 124 -4.86 -18.36 4.67
N ARG A 125 -6.13 -17.97 4.88
CA ARG A 125 -7.28 -18.34 4.04
C ARG A 125 -7.50 -17.41 2.86
N THR A 126 -6.54 -16.53 2.56
CA THR A 126 -6.58 -15.67 1.37
C THR A 126 -6.37 -16.51 0.12
N LEU A 127 -7.27 -16.38 -0.85
CA LEU A 127 -7.17 -17.06 -2.14
C LEU A 127 -6.42 -16.23 -3.18
N LEU A 128 -6.59 -14.92 -3.12
CA LEU A 128 -5.98 -13.98 -4.05
C LEU A 128 -5.67 -12.66 -3.35
N ALA A 129 -4.51 -12.12 -3.64
CA ALA A 129 -4.15 -10.74 -3.35
C ALA A 129 -4.32 -9.88 -4.61
N VAL A 130 -4.84 -8.67 -4.46
CA VAL A 130 -4.97 -7.66 -5.52
C VAL A 130 -4.08 -6.49 -5.16
N GLU A 131 -3.10 -6.16 -6.00
CA GLU A 131 -2.14 -5.10 -5.73
C GLU A 131 -1.62 -4.51 -7.05
N PRO A 132 -1.74 -3.20 -7.29
CA PRO A 132 -1.26 -2.58 -8.53
C PRO A 132 0.26 -2.41 -8.60
N SER A 133 0.97 -2.36 -7.46
CA SER A 133 2.42 -2.14 -7.42
C SER A 133 3.20 -3.45 -7.49
N MET A 134 3.97 -3.61 -8.57
CA MET A 134 4.93 -4.73 -8.69
C MET A 134 6.03 -4.67 -7.63
N VAL A 135 6.43 -3.47 -7.19
CA VAL A 135 7.42 -3.28 -6.13
C VAL A 135 6.90 -3.85 -4.82
N MET A 136 5.63 -3.60 -4.48
CA MET A 136 5.00 -4.17 -3.29
C MET A 136 4.83 -5.68 -3.40
N ILE A 137 4.39 -6.17 -4.55
CA ILE A 137 4.24 -7.61 -4.78
C ILE A 137 5.58 -8.34 -4.61
N SER A 138 6.68 -7.77 -5.09
CA SER A 138 8.01 -8.38 -4.99
C SER A 138 8.53 -8.53 -3.54
N GLN A 139 7.94 -7.79 -2.59
CA GLN A 139 8.29 -7.85 -1.16
C GLN A 139 7.39 -8.80 -0.36
N ARG A 140 6.41 -9.44 -1.01
CA ARG A 140 5.53 -10.39 -0.32
C ARG A 140 6.32 -11.63 0.13
N PRO A 141 6.24 -12.02 1.41
CA PRO A 141 6.87 -13.23 1.90
C PRO A 141 6.42 -14.48 1.12
N PRO A 142 7.30 -15.47 0.96
CA PRO A 142 6.89 -16.78 0.45
C PRO A 142 5.77 -17.40 1.29
N GLY A 143 4.81 -18.05 0.63
CA GLY A 143 3.71 -18.73 1.31
C GLY A 143 2.43 -17.89 1.47
N LEU A 144 2.46 -16.60 1.17
CA LEU A 144 1.23 -15.80 1.02
C LEU A 144 0.49 -16.15 -0.28
N ALA A 145 -0.79 -15.76 -0.36
CA ALA A 145 -1.61 -15.98 -1.55
C ALA A 145 -0.97 -15.40 -2.81
N PRO A 146 -1.22 -15.98 -4.00
CA PRO A 146 -0.79 -15.40 -5.26
C PRO A 146 -1.37 -13.99 -5.42
N ALA A 147 -0.59 -13.08 -6.04
CA ALA A 147 -0.99 -11.70 -6.26
C ALA A 147 -1.28 -11.43 -7.74
N ALA A 148 -2.42 -10.79 -8.01
CA ALA A 148 -2.76 -10.24 -9.31
C ALA A 148 -2.39 -8.76 -9.38
N VAL A 149 -1.71 -8.36 -10.47
CA VAL A 149 -1.39 -6.96 -10.76
C VAL A 149 -2.62 -6.27 -11.32
N THR A 150 -3.45 -5.72 -10.46
CA THR A 150 -4.70 -5.04 -10.82
C THR A 150 -5.14 -4.10 -9.69
N THR A 151 -6.19 -3.33 -9.93
CA THR A 151 -6.73 -2.37 -8.95
C THR A 151 -8.00 -2.91 -8.29
N ALA A 152 -8.46 -2.22 -7.23
CA ALA A 152 -9.68 -2.56 -6.51
C ALA A 152 -10.94 -2.54 -7.40
N GLU A 153 -10.93 -1.69 -8.43
CA GLU A 153 -12.03 -1.53 -9.37
C GLU A 153 -12.14 -2.68 -10.39
N ARG A 154 -11.16 -3.61 -10.39
CA ARG A 154 -11.14 -4.73 -11.33
C ARG A 154 -10.53 -5.99 -10.71
N ILE A 155 -11.29 -6.68 -9.89
CA ILE A 155 -10.87 -7.91 -9.20
C ILE A 155 -11.09 -9.11 -10.14
N PRO A 156 -10.04 -9.91 -10.47
CA PRO A 156 -10.15 -11.02 -11.43
C PRO A 156 -10.73 -12.29 -10.77
N LEU A 157 -11.89 -12.15 -10.15
CA LEU A 157 -12.65 -13.22 -9.51
C LEU A 157 -14.09 -13.23 -10.02
N PRO A 158 -14.75 -14.40 -10.09
CA PRO A 158 -16.18 -14.51 -10.39
C PRO A 158 -17.04 -13.85 -9.32
N ASP A 159 -18.30 -13.59 -9.64
CA ASP A 159 -19.28 -13.06 -8.70
C ASP A 159 -19.46 -14.01 -7.51
N LYS A 160 -19.54 -13.44 -6.30
CA LYS A 160 -19.78 -14.17 -5.04
C LYS A 160 -18.86 -15.38 -4.81
N SER A 161 -17.64 -15.34 -5.37
CA SER A 161 -16.69 -16.47 -5.33
C SER A 161 -15.89 -16.56 -4.04
N VAL A 162 -15.90 -15.51 -3.19
CA VAL A 162 -15.24 -15.52 -1.88
C VAL A 162 -16.20 -15.09 -0.76
N ASP A 163 -15.93 -15.55 0.46
CA ASP A 163 -16.74 -15.22 1.63
C ASP A 163 -16.52 -13.79 2.10
N ALA A 164 -15.27 -13.30 2.03
CA ALA A 164 -14.94 -11.96 2.47
C ALA A 164 -13.88 -11.29 1.61
N ALA A 165 -13.92 -9.96 1.57
CA ALA A 165 -12.81 -9.12 1.16
C ALA A 165 -12.16 -8.50 2.38
N LEU A 166 -10.83 -8.32 2.33
CA LEU A 166 -10.04 -7.61 3.32
C LEU A 166 -9.37 -6.40 2.64
N CYS A 167 -9.48 -5.23 3.26
CA CYS A 167 -8.83 -3.99 2.83
C CYS A 167 -8.11 -3.38 4.03
N VAL A 168 -6.77 -3.30 4.00
CA VAL A 168 -5.98 -2.81 5.11
C VAL A 168 -5.22 -1.56 4.71
N LEU A 169 -5.59 -0.40 5.25
CA LEU A 169 -4.96 0.90 5.03
C LEU A 169 -4.73 1.22 3.53
N THR A 170 -5.69 0.87 2.68
CA THR A 170 -5.55 0.95 1.23
C THR A 170 -6.61 1.81 0.53
N ILE A 171 -7.83 1.89 1.08
CA ILE A 171 -9.00 2.47 0.40
C ILE A 171 -8.78 3.93 -0.04
N HIS A 172 -7.98 4.69 0.69
CA HIS A 172 -7.60 6.07 0.40
C HIS A 172 -6.62 6.22 -0.78
N HIS A 173 -6.14 5.11 -1.32
CA HIS A 173 -5.31 5.07 -2.52
C HIS A 173 -6.10 4.73 -3.78
N TRP A 174 -7.39 4.38 -3.66
CA TRP A 174 -8.17 3.97 -4.81
C TRP A 174 -8.61 5.18 -5.63
N PRO A 175 -8.41 5.17 -6.94
CA PRO A 175 -8.88 6.24 -7.84
C PRO A 175 -10.39 6.45 -7.78
N ASP A 176 -11.17 5.38 -7.61
CA ASP A 176 -12.63 5.40 -7.49
C ASP A 176 -13.06 4.43 -6.38
N VAL A 177 -13.26 4.98 -5.19
CA VAL A 177 -13.67 4.20 -3.99
C VAL A 177 -15.00 3.48 -4.22
N GLU A 178 -15.96 4.13 -4.89
CA GLU A 178 -17.27 3.53 -5.13
C GLU A 178 -17.19 2.37 -6.13
N ALA A 179 -16.39 2.53 -7.19
CA ALA A 179 -16.15 1.47 -8.14
C ALA A 179 -15.46 0.27 -7.47
N GLY A 180 -14.44 0.51 -6.63
CA GLY A 180 -13.77 -0.51 -5.86
C GLY A 180 -14.71 -1.25 -4.91
N ILE A 181 -15.57 -0.52 -4.19
CA ILE A 181 -16.55 -1.12 -3.29
C ILE A 181 -17.62 -1.92 -4.08
N ARG A 182 -18.08 -1.41 -5.23
CA ARG A 182 -19.01 -2.18 -6.10
C ARG A 182 -18.37 -3.49 -6.55
N GLU A 183 -17.09 -3.47 -6.92
CA GLU A 183 -16.37 -4.65 -7.36
C GLU A 183 -16.13 -5.65 -6.21
N ILE A 184 -15.79 -5.18 -5.01
CA ILE A 184 -15.74 -6.00 -3.81
C ILE A 184 -17.11 -6.68 -3.55
N ARG A 185 -18.18 -5.88 -3.64
CA ARG A 185 -19.55 -6.39 -3.43
C ARG A 185 -19.97 -7.42 -4.49
N ARG A 186 -19.41 -7.30 -5.69
CA ARG A 186 -19.61 -8.31 -6.75
C ARG A 186 -18.94 -9.64 -6.39
N VAL A 187 -17.69 -9.63 -5.93
CA VAL A 187 -16.90 -10.86 -5.74
C VAL A 187 -17.07 -11.50 -4.36
N ALA A 188 -17.38 -10.70 -3.31
CA ALA A 188 -17.44 -11.15 -1.92
C ALA A 188 -18.83 -11.00 -1.31
N ARG A 189 -19.10 -11.76 -0.22
CA ARG A 189 -20.33 -11.66 0.58
C ARG A 189 -20.21 -10.69 1.74
N SER A 190 -18.97 -10.37 2.14
CA SER A 190 -18.69 -9.43 3.23
C SER A 190 -17.37 -8.70 2.96
N VAL A 191 -17.14 -7.60 3.70
CA VAL A 191 -15.87 -6.89 3.68
C VAL A 191 -15.48 -6.46 5.08
N VAL A 192 -14.19 -6.52 5.34
CA VAL A 192 -13.54 -5.91 6.50
C VAL A 192 -12.56 -4.86 5.98
N VAL A 193 -12.76 -3.62 6.37
CA VAL A 193 -11.89 -2.49 6.02
C VAL A 193 -11.22 -1.96 7.29
N TYR A 194 -9.91 -2.02 7.35
CA TYR A 194 -9.10 -1.33 8.34
C TYR A 194 -8.58 -0.02 7.73
N THR A 195 -8.98 1.09 8.30
CA THR A 195 -8.70 2.45 7.78
C THR A 195 -8.52 3.43 8.93
N TRP A 196 -8.48 4.72 8.62
CA TRP A 196 -8.47 5.76 9.66
C TRP A 196 -9.59 6.78 9.44
N ASP A 197 -9.98 7.42 10.52
CA ASP A 197 -10.96 8.49 10.63
C ASP A 197 -10.21 9.82 10.73
N PHE A 198 -10.32 10.65 9.71
CA PHE A 198 -9.61 11.93 9.66
C PHE A 198 -10.08 12.90 10.75
N ASP A 199 -11.35 12.87 11.12
CA ASP A 199 -11.89 13.76 12.14
C ASP A 199 -11.26 13.51 13.52
N VAL A 200 -10.76 12.31 13.76
CA VAL A 200 -10.01 11.96 14.98
C VAL A 200 -8.50 12.13 14.75
N SER A 201 -7.95 11.55 13.67
CA SER A 201 -6.50 11.54 13.45
C SER A 201 -5.90 12.94 13.24
N ARG A 202 -6.69 13.91 12.77
CA ARG A 202 -6.26 15.31 12.64
C ARG A 202 -5.84 15.98 13.96
N HIS A 203 -6.23 15.41 15.09
CA HIS A 203 -5.86 15.87 16.43
C HIS A 203 -4.66 15.12 17.02
N PHE A 204 -4.02 14.29 16.23
CA PHE A 204 -2.82 13.59 16.65
C PHE A 204 -1.68 14.60 16.91
N TRP A 205 -1.02 14.52 18.05
CA TRP A 205 -0.05 15.51 18.51
C TRP A 205 1.07 15.82 17.51
N LEU A 206 1.46 14.91 16.65
CA LEU A 206 2.47 15.14 15.63
C LEU A 206 2.05 16.24 14.63
N CYS A 207 0.75 16.41 14.42
CA CYS A 207 0.20 17.47 13.57
C CYS A 207 0.43 18.88 14.13
N ASP A 208 0.70 19.02 15.43
CA ASP A 208 1.06 20.30 16.05
C ASP A 208 2.48 20.74 15.65
N TYR A 209 3.37 19.76 15.34
CA TYR A 209 4.72 20.01 14.84
C TYR A 209 4.77 20.07 13.31
N ILE A 210 3.97 19.26 12.63
CA ILE A 210 3.94 19.17 11.16
C ILE A 210 2.49 19.29 10.65
N PRO A 211 1.90 20.50 10.65
CA PRO A 211 0.50 20.72 10.24
C PRO A 211 0.19 20.27 8.80
N ALA A 212 1.21 20.24 7.94
CA ALA A 212 1.09 19.76 6.56
C ALA A 212 0.63 18.28 6.46
N ILE A 213 0.77 17.48 7.54
CA ILE A 213 0.19 16.13 7.62
C ILE A 213 -1.33 16.21 7.45
N ASN A 214 -2.00 17.11 8.18
CA ASN A 214 -3.44 17.27 8.09
C ASN A 214 -3.89 17.72 6.70
N GLU A 215 -3.13 18.60 6.05
CA GLU A 215 -3.44 19.03 4.69
C GLU A 215 -3.31 17.89 3.67
N ALA A 216 -2.28 17.07 3.81
CA ALA A 216 -2.05 15.92 2.94
C ALA A 216 -3.12 14.84 3.15
N ASP A 217 -3.42 14.51 4.41
CA ASP A 217 -4.38 13.47 4.76
C ASP A 217 -5.83 13.88 4.42
N ALA A 218 -6.21 15.16 4.59
CA ALA A 218 -7.52 15.66 4.22
C ALA A 218 -7.85 15.49 2.72
N ARG A 219 -6.82 15.47 1.84
CA ARG A 219 -6.99 15.30 0.39
C ARG A 219 -7.30 13.86 -0.02
N ILE A 220 -6.94 12.89 0.82
CA ILE A 220 -7.05 11.46 0.50
C ILE A 220 -7.96 10.70 1.47
N ALA A 221 -8.32 11.31 2.59
CA ALA A 221 -9.19 10.67 3.56
C ALA A 221 -10.55 10.33 2.96
N VAL A 222 -11.00 9.10 3.22
CA VAL A 222 -12.37 8.69 2.91
C VAL A 222 -13.19 8.86 4.19
N PRO A 223 -14.14 9.82 4.25
CA PRO A 223 -14.93 10.05 5.46
C PRO A 223 -15.66 8.78 5.91
N ILE A 224 -15.66 8.50 7.21
CA ILE A 224 -16.29 7.30 7.77
C ILE A 224 -17.79 7.24 7.45
N ASP A 225 -18.47 8.35 7.46
CA ASP A 225 -19.90 8.41 7.10
C ASP A 225 -20.12 8.06 5.62
N ARG A 226 -19.22 8.48 4.73
CA ARG A 226 -19.26 8.05 3.32
C ARG A 226 -19.03 6.56 3.17
N MET A 227 -18.10 6.00 3.93
CA MET A 227 -17.89 4.55 3.94
C MET A 227 -19.11 3.78 4.45
N ARG A 228 -19.74 4.28 5.52
CA ARG A 228 -21.02 3.69 6.04
C ARG A 228 -22.08 3.66 4.96
N GLU A 229 -22.24 4.77 4.25
CA GLU A 229 -23.23 4.90 3.18
C GLU A 229 -22.97 3.94 2.03
N VAL A 230 -21.76 3.94 1.46
CA VAL A 230 -21.41 3.13 0.28
C VAL A 230 -21.38 1.63 0.62
N LEU A 231 -20.91 1.26 1.80
CA LEU A 231 -20.90 -0.12 2.28
C LEU A 231 -22.27 -0.58 2.78
N GLY A 232 -23.16 0.33 3.11
CA GLY A 232 -24.48 0.01 3.68
C GLY A 232 -24.38 -0.56 5.09
N THR A 233 -23.47 -0.05 5.93
CA THR A 233 -23.19 -0.60 7.26
C THR A 233 -23.19 0.46 8.36
N LYS A 234 -23.50 0.01 9.59
CA LYS A 234 -23.29 0.81 10.81
C LYS A 234 -22.20 0.21 11.72
N ASP A 235 -21.64 -0.93 11.35
CA ASP A 235 -20.59 -1.61 12.14
C ASP A 235 -19.23 -0.93 11.87
N VAL A 236 -18.96 0.08 12.67
CA VAL A 236 -17.69 0.82 12.71
C VAL A 236 -17.17 0.78 14.14
N ARG A 237 -15.96 0.29 14.30
CA ARG A 237 -15.32 0.09 15.61
C ARG A 237 -14.02 0.87 15.65
N ALA A 238 -13.76 1.59 16.74
CA ALA A 238 -12.44 2.14 17.00
C ALA A 238 -11.45 1.00 17.27
N VAL A 239 -10.24 1.15 16.77
CA VAL A 239 -9.11 0.26 17.06
C VAL A 239 -8.07 1.10 17.78
N ALA A 240 -8.00 0.94 19.10
CA ALA A 240 -6.97 1.58 19.89
C ALA A 240 -5.59 0.99 19.55
N ILE A 241 -4.58 1.85 19.47
CA ILE A 241 -3.23 1.46 19.08
C ILE A 241 -2.40 1.25 20.36
N PRO A 242 -1.81 0.07 20.55
CA PRO A 242 -0.94 -0.20 21.68
C PRO A 242 0.29 0.73 21.70
N HIS A 243 0.76 1.11 22.88
CA HIS A 243 1.87 2.04 23.05
C HIS A 243 3.20 1.53 22.43
N ASP A 244 3.35 0.22 22.35
CA ASP A 244 4.50 -0.51 21.81
C ASP A 244 4.19 -1.17 20.46
N CYS A 245 3.20 -0.64 19.73
CA CYS A 245 2.77 -1.17 18.43
C CYS A 245 3.97 -1.53 17.53
N ALA A 246 3.98 -2.75 17.01
CA ALA A 246 5.05 -3.26 16.16
C ALA A 246 4.96 -2.73 14.73
N ASP A 247 3.77 -2.37 14.23
CA ASP A 247 3.62 -1.81 12.89
C ASP A 247 4.12 -0.35 12.84
N GLY A 248 4.58 0.08 11.66
CA GLY A 248 5.19 1.39 11.44
C GLY A 248 4.29 2.40 10.72
N PHE A 249 2.96 2.36 10.87
CA PHE A 249 2.08 3.40 10.33
C PHE A 249 2.13 4.70 11.16
N LEU A 250 1.59 5.79 10.61
CA LEU A 250 1.75 7.15 11.18
C LEU A 250 1.43 7.21 12.68
N GLY A 251 0.30 6.67 13.14
CA GLY A 251 -0.12 6.73 14.53
C GLY A 251 0.50 5.67 15.44
N ALA A 252 1.36 4.78 14.95
CA ALA A 252 1.92 3.67 15.74
C ALA A 252 2.88 4.13 16.84
N PHE A 253 3.47 5.31 16.68
CA PHE A 253 4.49 5.82 17.58
C PHE A 253 3.95 6.92 18.51
N TRP A 254 2.66 6.90 18.82
CA TRP A 254 1.98 7.95 19.57
C TRP A 254 2.59 8.19 20.98
N ARG A 255 3.21 7.18 21.58
CA ARG A 255 3.88 7.23 22.90
C ARG A 255 5.41 7.29 22.77
N ARG A 256 5.94 7.24 21.55
CA ARG A 256 7.38 7.15 21.24
C ARG A 256 7.78 8.28 20.29
N PRO A 257 7.72 9.55 20.74
CA PRO A 257 7.93 10.71 19.86
C PRO A 257 9.30 10.71 19.17
N GLU A 258 10.34 10.16 19.82
CA GLU A 258 11.71 10.06 19.28
C GLU A 258 11.75 9.24 17.98
N ALA A 259 10.83 8.29 17.80
CA ALA A 259 10.80 7.44 16.62
C ALA A 259 10.63 8.25 15.33
N TYR A 260 9.91 9.38 15.36
CA TYR A 260 9.74 10.23 14.18
C TYR A 260 11.02 10.97 13.77
N LEU A 261 12.02 11.06 14.64
CA LEU A 261 13.33 11.64 14.31
C LEU A 261 14.17 10.67 13.46
N ASP A 262 13.84 9.38 13.47
CA ASP A 262 14.53 8.37 12.67
C ASP A 262 14.04 8.42 11.20
N PRO A 263 14.93 8.67 10.22
CA PRO A 263 14.56 8.68 8.81
C PRO A 263 14.07 7.32 8.30
N GLU A 264 14.51 6.19 8.87
CA GLU A 264 14.04 4.86 8.47
C GLU A 264 12.57 4.66 8.87
N VAL A 265 12.17 5.12 10.04
CA VAL A 265 10.78 5.11 10.49
C VAL A 265 9.91 5.94 9.54
N ARG A 266 10.33 7.16 9.22
CA ARG A 266 9.60 8.04 8.31
C ARG A 266 9.48 7.47 6.90
N ALA A 267 10.50 6.76 6.42
CA ALA A 267 10.46 6.12 5.10
C ALA A 267 9.36 5.05 4.96
N GLY A 268 8.93 4.45 6.07
CA GLY A 268 7.79 3.51 6.11
C GLY A 268 6.41 4.17 6.16
N ILE A 269 6.34 5.48 6.31
CA ILE A 269 5.08 6.25 6.47
C ILE A 269 4.86 7.09 5.21
N SER A 270 3.90 6.67 4.38
CA SER A 270 3.66 7.27 3.06
C SER A 270 3.32 8.76 3.09
N THR A 271 2.80 9.28 4.19
CA THR A 271 2.49 10.70 4.36
C THR A 271 3.76 11.55 4.28
N PHE A 272 4.86 11.15 4.93
CA PHE A 272 6.12 11.91 4.87
C PHE A 272 6.72 12.00 3.46
N ALA A 273 6.52 10.99 2.63
CA ALA A 273 7.00 11.00 1.25
C ALA A 273 6.24 11.98 0.33
N LYS A 274 5.06 12.43 0.75
CA LYS A 274 4.20 13.38 0.01
C LYS A 274 4.40 14.82 0.44
N LEU A 275 5.10 15.06 1.55
CA LEU A 275 5.31 16.39 2.11
C LEU A 275 6.59 17.03 1.59
N ASP A 276 6.62 18.36 1.57
CA ASP A 276 7.86 19.11 1.36
C ASP A 276 8.84 18.80 2.51
N GLN A 277 10.03 18.34 2.16
CA GLN A 277 11.03 17.93 3.15
C GLN A 277 11.52 19.09 4.01
N SER A 278 11.46 20.33 3.51
CA SER A 278 11.80 21.50 4.32
C SER A 278 10.80 21.72 5.46
N VAL A 279 9.50 21.49 5.18
CA VAL A 279 8.43 21.59 6.19
C VAL A 279 8.54 20.45 7.21
N VAL A 280 8.83 19.23 6.73
CA VAL A 280 9.07 18.09 7.63
C VAL A 280 10.25 18.35 8.55
N ASN A 281 11.38 18.79 8.00
CA ASN A 281 12.59 19.03 8.78
C ASN A 281 12.38 20.13 9.83
N ALA A 282 11.73 21.23 9.48
CA ALA A 282 11.42 22.30 10.44
C ALA A 282 10.54 21.80 11.60
N GLY A 283 9.52 20.96 11.32
CA GLY A 283 8.69 20.37 12.37
C GLY A 283 9.44 19.37 13.24
N LEU A 284 10.37 18.60 12.66
CA LEU A 284 11.23 17.67 13.42
C LEU A 284 12.25 18.37 14.30
N GLU A 285 12.79 19.52 13.87
CA GLU A 285 13.65 20.36 14.69
C GLU A 285 12.89 20.86 15.92
N LEU A 286 11.67 21.38 15.73
CA LEU A 286 10.81 21.79 16.86
C LEU A 286 10.50 20.62 17.81
N LEU A 287 10.21 19.43 17.27
CA LEU A 287 9.98 18.25 18.08
C LEU A 287 11.22 17.87 18.89
N LEU A 288 12.39 17.91 18.27
CA LEU A 288 13.66 17.61 18.95
C LEU A 288 13.93 18.60 20.10
N ASP A 289 13.73 19.90 19.88
CA ASP A 289 13.88 20.94 20.89
C ASP A 289 12.92 20.74 22.06
N ASP A 290 11.65 20.42 21.77
CA ASP A 290 10.64 20.16 22.79
C ASP A 290 10.92 18.87 23.59
N LEU A 291 11.49 17.86 22.96
CA LEU A 291 11.94 16.65 23.65
C LEU A 291 13.12 16.91 24.57
N GLN A 292 14.12 17.69 24.12
CA GLN A 292 15.31 18.04 24.90
C GLN A 292 14.99 18.98 26.06
N SER A 293 14.10 19.94 25.86
CA SER A 293 13.66 20.88 26.91
C SER A 293 12.66 20.30 27.90
N GLY A 294 12.02 19.15 27.56
CA GLY A 294 10.92 18.55 28.32
C GLY A 294 9.54 19.19 28.02
N ALA A 295 9.44 20.10 27.08
CA ALA A 295 8.18 20.76 26.69
C ALA A 295 7.18 19.77 26.09
N TRP A 296 7.64 18.80 25.29
CA TRP A 296 6.78 17.71 24.82
C TRP A 296 6.13 16.96 25.98
N LYS A 297 6.92 16.56 26.97
CA LYS A 297 6.41 15.85 28.16
C LYS A 297 5.47 16.73 28.98
N SER A 298 5.71 18.02 29.07
CA SER A 298 4.80 18.95 29.75
C SER A 298 3.44 19.04 29.06
N ARG A 299 3.41 18.98 27.71
CA ARG A 299 2.18 19.10 26.91
C ARG A 299 1.44 17.78 26.75
N TYR A 300 2.16 16.69 26.51
CA TYR A 300 1.59 15.40 26.13
C TYR A 300 1.94 14.27 27.12
N GLY A 301 2.51 14.59 28.27
CA GLY A 301 3.01 13.59 29.22
C GLY A 301 1.96 12.64 29.76
N SER A 302 0.68 13.06 29.80
CA SER A 302 -0.43 12.18 30.17
C SER A 302 -0.60 10.96 29.24
N LEU A 303 -0.10 11.06 28.01
CA LEU A 303 -0.09 9.93 27.08
C LEU A 303 0.82 8.79 27.55
N LEU A 304 1.86 9.12 28.33
CA LEU A 304 2.80 8.12 28.83
C LEU A 304 2.21 7.16 29.86
N ASP A 305 1.04 7.50 30.43
CA ASP A 305 0.33 6.68 31.40
C ASP A 305 -0.69 5.72 30.75
N LEU A 306 -0.86 5.80 29.42
CA LEU A 306 -1.83 4.97 28.68
C LEU A 306 -1.14 3.76 28.06
N ASP A 307 -1.80 2.61 28.08
CA ASP A 307 -1.34 1.39 27.40
C ASP A 307 -1.74 1.35 25.94
N GLU A 308 -2.85 2.00 25.57
CA GLU A 308 -3.35 2.12 24.21
C GLU A 308 -4.07 3.45 24.00
N LEU A 309 -4.11 3.94 22.75
CA LEU A 309 -4.74 5.21 22.39
C LEU A 309 -5.55 5.09 21.11
N ASP A 310 -6.76 5.67 21.11
CA ASP A 310 -7.51 5.92 19.87
C ASP A 310 -6.92 7.11 19.12
N VAL A 311 -6.07 6.84 18.14
CA VAL A 311 -5.48 7.82 17.24
C VAL A 311 -6.21 7.89 15.88
N GLY A 312 -7.45 7.42 15.85
CA GLY A 312 -8.33 7.50 14.68
C GLY A 312 -8.44 6.23 13.84
N TYR A 313 -7.81 5.11 14.19
CA TYR A 313 -7.97 3.89 13.38
C TYR A 313 -9.34 3.25 13.59
N ARG A 314 -9.90 2.76 12.49
CA ARG A 314 -11.27 2.23 12.44
C ARG A 314 -11.30 0.90 11.69
N LEU A 315 -12.11 0.00 12.22
CA LEU A 315 -12.51 -1.23 11.53
C LEU A 315 -13.96 -1.08 11.09
N VAL A 316 -14.18 -1.13 9.79
CA VAL A 316 -15.51 -1.05 9.17
C VAL A 316 -15.87 -2.42 8.61
N VAL A 317 -17.01 -2.96 9.02
CA VAL A 317 -17.45 -4.31 8.60
C VAL A 317 -18.81 -4.21 7.93
N ALA A 318 -18.89 -4.74 6.71
CA ALA A 318 -20.19 -4.89 6.02
C ALA A 318 -20.43 -6.34 5.63
N ARG A 319 -21.66 -6.78 5.76
CA ARG A 319 -22.16 -8.08 5.29
C ARG A 319 -23.35 -7.82 4.40
N TRP A 320 -23.37 -8.47 3.26
CA TRP A 320 -24.46 -8.35 2.29
C TRP A 320 -25.17 -9.69 2.20
N GLU A 321 -26.42 -9.70 2.64
CA GLU A 321 -27.32 -10.84 2.45
C GLU A 321 -27.55 -11.08 0.96
N GLU A 322 -27.78 -12.33 0.59
CA GLU A 322 -28.07 -12.74 -0.80
C GLU A 322 -29.39 -12.16 -1.29
#